data_db0b0d293123880f09725d2b01b15007
#
_entry.id   db0b0d293123880f09725d2b01b15007
#
_cell.length_a   1.000
_cell.length_b   1.000
_cell.length_c   1.000
_cell.angle_alpha   90.00
_cell.angle_beta   90.00
_cell.angle_gamma   90.00
#
_symmetry.space_group_name_H-M   'P 1'
#
loop_
_entity.id
_entity.type
_entity.pdbx_description
1 polymer ?
#
loop_
_entity_poly.entity_id
_entity_poly.type
_entity_poly.pdbx_seq_one_letter_code
_entity_poly.pdbx_strand_id
1 'polypeptide(L)'
;MVLDMDVLDIINKRKSIRKYKNQSIPLKYLDKIIDSARKCQSAKNRQPWKLMIIEKQDKDMIAKIMLDTFLNAPSLEKKYMASSVMSSKVIKNAPIAIG
;
A
#
# COMPACT_ATOMS: atom_id res chain seq x y z
N MET A 1 -4.23 -30.33 -8.22
CA MET A 1 -3.21 -29.71 -9.09
C MET A 1 -1.95 -29.47 -8.27
N VAL A 2 -0.86 -29.93 -8.80
CA VAL A 2 0.44 -29.72 -8.15
C VAL A 2 1.11 -28.53 -8.81
N LEU A 3 1.50 -27.55 -8.00
CA LEU A 3 2.30 -26.42 -8.45
C LEU A 3 3.73 -26.64 -7.98
N ASP A 4 4.70 -26.12 -8.71
CA ASP A 4 6.10 -26.16 -8.30
C ASP A 4 6.32 -25.48 -6.96
N MET A 5 5.41 -24.55 -6.61
CA MET A 5 5.41 -23.85 -5.34
C MET A 5 4.09 -24.13 -4.62
N ASP A 6 4.19 -24.77 -3.47
CA ASP A 6 3.07 -25.02 -2.59
C ASP A 6 2.51 -23.71 -2.02
N VAL A 7 1.20 -23.68 -1.77
CA VAL A 7 0.53 -22.52 -1.16
C VAL A 7 1.16 -22.17 0.18
N LEU A 8 1.52 -23.15 1.00
CA LEU A 8 2.19 -22.90 2.27
C LEU A 8 3.54 -22.24 2.10
N ASP A 9 4.29 -22.59 1.06
CA ASP A 9 5.57 -21.96 0.77
C ASP A 9 5.40 -20.48 0.42
N ILE A 10 4.37 -20.16 -0.36
CA ILE A 10 4.04 -18.77 -0.70
C ILE A 10 3.67 -17.98 0.55
N ILE A 11 2.83 -18.52 1.41
CA ILE A 11 2.43 -17.89 2.66
C ILE A 11 3.65 -17.64 3.57
N ASN A 12 4.53 -18.63 3.68
CA ASN A 12 5.72 -18.53 4.52
C ASN A 12 6.74 -17.52 3.99
N LYS A 13 6.79 -17.32 2.69
CA LYS A 13 7.68 -16.33 2.07
C LYS A 13 7.15 -14.91 2.14
N ARG A 14 5.86 -14.73 2.41
CA ARG A 14 5.28 -13.40 2.52
C ARG A 14 5.90 -12.64 3.69
N LYS A 15 6.20 -11.40 3.47
CA LYS A 15 6.66 -10.48 4.51
C LYS A 15 6.19 -9.07 4.19
N SER A 16 6.08 -8.25 5.21
CA SER A 16 5.77 -6.84 5.05
C SER A 16 7.05 -6.04 4.91
N ILE A 17 7.16 -5.30 3.82
CA ILE A 17 8.32 -4.44 3.54
C ILE A 17 7.89 -3.00 3.80
N ARG A 18 8.64 -2.30 4.66
CA ARG A 18 8.34 -0.92 5.06
C ARG A 18 9.44 0.06 4.72
N LYS A 19 10.57 -0.42 4.20
CA LYS A 19 11.64 0.41 3.68
C LYS A 19 11.82 0.11 2.21
N TYR A 20 11.88 1.15 1.39
CA TYR A 20 11.95 1.03 -0.05
C TYR A 20 13.18 1.73 -0.59
N LYS A 21 13.68 1.24 -1.71
CA LYS A 21 14.75 1.89 -2.45
C LYS A 21 14.21 3.17 -3.08
N ASN A 22 15.06 4.19 -3.14
CA ASN A 22 14.71 5.42 -3.85
C ASN A 22 14.99 5.26 -5.35
N GLN A 23 14.22 4.39 -5.98
CA GLN A 23 14.33 4.07 -7.40
C GLN A 23 12.97 4.12 -8.04
N SER A 24 12.91 4.62 -9.27
CA SER A 24 11.69 4.57 -10.07
C SER A 24 11.35 3.13 -10.43
N ILE A 25 10.07 2.81 -10.43
CA ILE A 25 9.59 1.48 -10.79
C ILE A 25 9.43 1.43 -12.31
N PRO A 26 10.05 0.45 -13.01
CA PRO A 26 9.81 0.28 -14.44
C PRO A 26 8.33 0.08 -14.76
N LEU A 27 7.87 0.70 -15.84
CA LEU A 27 6.45 0.67 -16.22
C LEU A 27 5.92 -0.75 -16.39
N LYS A 28 6.73 -1.66 -16.92
CA LYS A 28 6.33 -3.05 -17.10
C LYS A 28 5.98 -3.77 -15.79
N TYR A 29 6.67 -3.45 -14.69
CA TYR A 29 6.37 -4.01 -13.38
C TYR A 29 5.12 -3.38 -12.78
N LEU A 30 4.96 -2.08 -12.99
CA LEU A 30 3.78 -1.35 -12.53
C LEU A 30 2.52 -1.89 -13.20
N ASP A 31 2.56 -2.15 -14.50
CA ASP A 31 1.45 -2.73 -15.24
C ASP A 31 1.07 -4.12 -14.71
N LYS A 32 2.07 -4.93 -14.36
CA LYS A 32 1.82 -6.25 -13.76
C LYS A 32 1.15 -6.15 -12.39
N ILE A 33 1.58 -5.21 -11.58
CA ILE A 33 1.00 -4.97 -10.24
C ILE A 33 -0.47 -4.56 -10.38
N ILE A 34 -0.75 -3.60 -11.25
CA ILE A 34 -2.12 -3.12 -11.47
C ILE A 34 -3.01 -4.23 -12.02
N ASP A 35 -2.51 -5.00 -12.97
CA ASP A 35 -3.25 -6.12 -13.53
C ASP A 35 -3.58 -7.18 -12.48
N SER A 36 -2.62 -7.49 -11.60
CA SER A 36 -2.83 -8.41 -10.48
C SER A 36 -3.89 -7.89 -9.51
N ALA A 37 -3.86 -6.59 -9.22
CA ALA A 37 -4.86 -5.97 -8.34
C ALA A 37 -6.26 -6.04 -8.92
N ARG A 38 -6.41 -5.88 -10.23
CA ARG A 38 -7.70 -5.98 -10.91
C ARG A 38 -8.32 -7.38 -10.84
N LYS A 39 -7.49 -8.40 -10.66
CA LYS A 39 -7.93 -9.80 -10.57
C LYS A 39 -8.31 -10.22 -9.16
N CYS A 40 -8.20 -9.34 -8.18
CA CYS A 40 -8.59 -9.65 -6.80
C CYS A 40 -10.09 -9.88 -6.69
N GLN A 41 -10.47 -10.72 -5.73
CA GLN A 41 -11.87 -10.99 -5.45
C GLN A 41 -12.57 -9.78 -4.85
N SER A 42 -13.86 -9.66 -5.13
CA SER A 42 -14.74 -8.69 -4.49
C SER A 42 -16.09 -9.35 -4.17
N ALA A 43 -16.85 -8.72 -3.27
CA ALA A 43 -18.17 -9.22 -2.93
C ALA A 43 -19.04 -9.30 -4.19
N LYS A 44 -19.58 -10.49 -4.49
CA LYS A 44 -20.39 -10.76 -5.68
C LYS A 44 -19.72 -10.36 -7.00
N ASN A 45 -18.39 -10.31 -7.02
CA ASN A 45 -17.59 -9.90 -8.18
C ASN A 45 -17.99 -8.54 -8.74
N ARG A 46 -18.38 -7.60 -7.88
CA ARG A 46 -18.81 -6.27 -8.29
C ARG A 46 -17.66 -5.38 -8.72
N GLN A 47 -16.45 -5.72 -8.33
CA GLN A 47 -15.24 -4.98 -8.68
C GLN A 47 -15.36 -3.46 -8.39
N PRO A 48 -15.68 -3.06 -7.14
CA PRO A 48 -15.99 -1.67 -6.81
C PRO A 48 -14.77 -0.77 -6.74
N TRP A 49 -13.58 -1.33 -6.87
CA TRP A 49 -12.34 -0.57 -6.71
C TRP A 49 -12.01 0.25 -7.95
N LYS A 50 -11.32 1.34 -7.69
CA LYS A 50 -10.58 2.09 -8.69
C LYS A 50 -9.15 2.18 -8.22
N LEU A 51 -8.19 2.07 -9.13
CA LEU A 51 -6.77 2.12 -8.79
C LEU A 51 -6.21 3.47 -9.21
N MET A 52 -5.45 4.10 -8.32
CA MET A 52 -4.81 5.37 -8.57
C MET A 52 -3.33 5.26 -8.24
N ILE A 53 -2.49 5.65 -9.17
CA ILE A 53 -1.04 5.73 -8.96
C ILE A 53 -0.73 7.12 -8.40
N ILE A 54 -0.05 7.15 -7.26
CA ILE A 54 0.25 8.38 -6.53
C ILE A 54 1.77 8.54 -6.46
N GLU A 55 2.27 9.64 -6.99
CA GLU A 55 3.69 9.91 -7.09
C GLU A 55 4.06 11.28 -6.52
N LYS A 56 5.35 11.43 -6.16
CA LYS A 56 5.97 12.72 -5.85
C LYS A 56 5.16 13.54 -4.82
N GLN A 57 4.76 14.75 -5.22
CA GLN A 57 4.10 15.71 -4.35
C GLN A 57 2.76 15.22 -3.82
N ASP A 58 1.99 14.52 -4.62
CA ASP A 58 0.69 13.98 -4.19
C ASP A 58 0.87 12.95 -3.08
N LYS A 59 1.89 12.12 -3.20
CA LYS A 59 2.24 11.13 -2.18
C LYS A 59 2.67 11.82 -0.87
N ASP A 60 3.50 12.84 -0.96
CA ASP A 60 3.94 13.63 0.19
C ASP A 60 2.77 14.34 0.86
N MET A 61 1.84 14.85 0.07
CA MET A 61 0.63 15.50 0.58
C MET A 61 -0.25 14.52 1.36
N ILE A 62 -0.43 13.31 0.86
CA ILE A 62 -1.21 12.26 1.56
C ILE A 62 -0.54 11.90 2.88
N ALA A 63 0.77 11.71 2.88
CA ALA A 63 1.53 11.41 4.09
C ALA A 63 1.38 12.52 5.12
N LYS A 64 1.42 13.77 4.69
CA LYS A 64 1.24 14.94 5.56
C LYS A 64 -0.18 14.98 6.15
N ILE A 65 -1.19 14.73 5.33
CA ILE A 65 -2.58 14.71 5.79
C ILE A 65 -2.78 13.62 6.85
N MET A 66 -2.23 12.44 6.64
CA MET A 66 -2.31 11.35 7.60
C MET A 66 -1.68 11.72 8.93
N LEU A 67 -0.51 12.34 8.90
CA LEU A 67 0.19 12.78 10.10
C LEU A 67 -0.55 13.89 10.82
N ASP A 68 -1.03 14.91 10.09
CA ASP A 68 -1.78 16.03 10.64
C ASP A 68 -3.08 15.56 11.29
N THR A 69 -3.77 14.62 10.66
CA THR A 69 -5.00 14.03 11.21
C THR A 69 -4.72 13.34 12.55
N PHE A 70 -3.61 12.61 12.65
CA PHE A 70 -3.20 11.99 13.90
C PHE A 70 -2.89 13.02 14.97
N LEU A 71 -2.10 14.05 14.63
CA LEU A 71 -1.68 15.07 15.61
C LEU A 71 -2.86 15.89 16.15
N ASN A 72 -3.89 16.09 15.34
CA ASN A 72 -5.08 16.86 15.72
C ASN A 72 -6.21 15.99 16.28
N ALA A 73 -6.04 14.68 16.35
CA ALA A 73 -7.06 13.78 16.88
C ALA A 73 -7.22 13.93 18.39
N PRO A 74 -8.42 13.71 18.95
CA PRO A 74 -8.62 13.66 20.39
C PRO A 74 -7.77 12.58 21.05
N SER A 75 -7.38 12.80 22.30
CA SER A 75 -6.50 11.88 23.04
C SER A 75 -6.99 10.45 23.06
N LEU A 76 -8.31 10.25 23.17
CA LEU A 76 -8.90 8.91 23.14
C LEU A 76 -8.72 8.20 21.80
N GLU A 77 -8.76 8.95 20.71
CA GLU A 77 -8.63 8.38 19.37
C GLU A 77 -7.18 8.15 18.99
N LYS A 78 -6.24 8.93 19.51
CA LYS A 78 -4.82 8.82 19.17
C LYS A 78 -4.26 7.42 19.40
N LYS A 79 -4.66 6.73 20.46
CA LYS A 79 -4.17 5.39 20.73
C LYS A 79 -4.60 4.37 19.66
N TYR A 80 -5.72 4.61 19.00
CA TYR A 80 -6.20 3.77 17.89
C TYR A 80 -5.60 4.18 16.54
N MET A 81 -5.02 5.36 16.46
CA MET A 81 -4.44 5.91 15.25
C MET A 81 -2.91 5.89 15.24
N ALA A 82 -2.29 5.26 16.23
CA ALA A 82 -0.83 5.26 16.37
C ALA A 82 -0.09 4.73 15.14
N SER A 83 -0.68 3.79 14.43
CA SER A 83 -0.11 3.25 13.19
C SER A 83 -0.05 4.27 12.05
N SER A 84 -0.85 5.35 12.12
CA SER A 84 -0.88 6.37 11.07
C SER A 84 0.46 7.09 10.92
N VAL A 85 1.19 7.29 12.02
CA VAL A 85 2.52 7.92 11.97
C VAL A 85 3.49 7.06 11.19
N MET A 86 3.52 5.75 11.49
CA MET A 86 4.38 4.82 10.77
C MET A 86 3.99 4.71 9.30
N SER A 87 2.70 4.59 9.03
CA SER A 87 2.18 4.50 7.65
C SER A 87 2.50 5.75 6.84
N SER A 88 2.41 6.94 7.44
CA SER A 88 2.75 8.18 6.74
C SER A 88 4.22 8.21 6.32
N LYS A 89 5.12 7.74 7.19
CA LYS A 89 6.54 7.66 6.87
C LYS A 89 6.83 6.67 5.75
N VAL A 90 6.17 5.52 5.78
CA VAL A 90 6.32 4.50 4.73
C VAL A 90 5.87 5.04 3.37
N ILE A 91 4.70 5.69 3.33
CA ILE A 91 4.16 6.28 2.10
C ILE A 91 5.09 7.37 1.56
N LYS A 92 5.57 8.25 2.43
CA LYS A 92 6.46 9.34 2.02
C LYS A 92 7.75 8.83 1.38
N ASN A 93 8.32 7.76 1.91
CA ASN A 93 9.62 7.23 1.49
C ASN A 93 9.53 6.21 0.35
N ALA A 94 8.34 5.71 0.02
CA ALA A 94 8.16 4.80 -1.10
C ALA A 94 8.30 5.54 -2.43
N PRO A 95 8.76 4.86 -3.52
CA PRO A 95 8.83 5.49 -4.84
C PRO A 95 7.48 5.94 -5.38
N ILE A 96 6.45 5.13 -5.18
CA ILE A 96 5.06 5.44 -5.52
C ILE A 96 4.13 4.84 -4.49
N ALA A 97 2.89 5.30 -4.47
CA ALA A 97 1.81 4.67 -3.74
C ALA A 97 0.67 4.35 -4.70
N ILE A 98 -0.07 3.28 -4.41
CA ILE A 98 -1.24 2.89 -5.19
C ILE A 98 -2.44 2.86 -4.25
N GLY A 99 -3.41 3.61 -4.57
CA GLY A 99 -4.64 3.70 -3.81
C GLY A 99 -5.86 3.26 -4.59
#